data_1ea176ff0b171f6ca89b671e4e1045f0
#
_entry.id   1ea176ff0b171f6ca89b671e4e1045f0
#
_cell.length_a   1.000
_cell.length_b   1.000
_cell.length_c   1.000
_cell.angle_alpha   90.00
_cell.angle_beta   90.00
_cell.angle_gamma   90.00
#
_symmetry.space_group_name_H-M   'P 1'
#
loop_
_entity.id
_entity.type
_entity.pdbx_description
1 polymer ?
#
loop_
_entity_poly.entity_id
_entity_poly.type
_entity_poly.pdbx_seq_one_letter_code
_entity_poly.pdbx_strand_id
1 'polypeptide(L)'
;IKLDHIESETQFMTEFYRRFALEAAEHKLMVIYHNPQKPTGLRRTFPNVMSMEAIRGLQCKADADNDTILPFTRMLGGNADYTPLCFSVPRCLNEVSICHMLASAIIYNSAFFTVSEDPSILKAHGLDSFVSPLPVIWNETHVLPGSKIGELAIFARRSADTWYLAVFNGSQGEKNINLPFSFLSGGKKYEAELYTDDLADQRGFNRVKICVTGADSADIA
;
A
#
# COMPACT_ATOMS: atom_id res chain seq x y z
N ILE A 1 2.08 -4.29 -19.46
CA ILE A 1 3.55 -4.42 -19.54
C ILE A 1 4.15 -3.69 -18.35
N LYS A 2 5.09 -4.33 -17.66
CA LYS A 2 5.95 -3.71 -16.65
C LYS A 2 7.32 -3.48 -17.30
N LEU A 3 7.74 -2.23 -17.38
CA LEU A 3 9.04 -1.82 -17.91
C LEU A 3 9.93 -1.45 -16.74
N ASP A 4 11.09 -2.10 -16.64
CA ASP A 4 11.99 -2.03 -15.50
C ASP A 4 13.43 -1.65 -15.90
N HIS A 5 14.28 -1.29 -14.94
CA HIS A 5 15.72 -1.01 -15.11
C HIS A 5 16.07 0.13 -16.07
N ILE A 6 15.28 1.21 -16.10
CA ILE A 6 15.58 2.35 -16.99
C ILE A 6 16.47 3.39 -16.28
N GLU A 7 16.36 3.57 -14.99
CA GLU A 7 17.25 4.31 -14.07
C GLU A 7 17.87 5.62 -14.61
N SER A 8 17.14 6.39 -15.40
CA SER A 8 17.65 7.62 -16.00
C SER A 8 16.62 8.73 -16.06
N GLU A 9 17.04 9.95 -15.75
CA GLU A 9 16.22 11.18 -15.80
C GLU A 9 16.64 12.13 -16.92
N THR A 10 17.43 11.68 -17.91
CA THR A 10 17.85 12.50 -19.05
C THR A 10 16.66 12.89 -19.92
N GLN A 11 16.80 13.96 -20.71
CA GLN A 11 15.80 14.37 -21.69
C GLN A 11 15.46 13.24 -22.66
N PHE A 12 16.47 12.49 -23.11
CA PHE A 12 16.27 11.33 -23.98
C PHE A 12 15.36 10.29 -23.33
N MET A 13 15.58 9.96 -22.05
CA MET A 13 14.75 8.97 -21.35
C MET A 13 13.35 9.50 -21.04
N THR A 14 13.22 10.80 -20.77
CA THR A 14 11.89 11.40 -20.60
C THR A 14 11.05 11.27 -21.88
N GLU A 15 11.66 11.50 -23.03
CA GLU A 15 10.98 11.30 -24.33
C GLU A 15 10.74 9.81 -24.62
N PHE A 16 11.65 8.92 -24.21
CA PHE A 16 11.45 7.48 -24.32
C PHE A 16 10.21 7.02 -23.54
N TYR A 17 10.01 7.42 -22.28
CA TYR A 17 8.81 7.09 -21.50
C TYR A 17 7.54 7.55 -22.21
N ARG A 18 7.56 8.76 -22.76
CA ARG A 18 6.43 9.32 -23.47
C ARG A 18 6.09 8.52 -24.75
N ARG A 19 7.10 8.22 -25.57
CA ARG A 19 6.95 7.44 -26.79
C ARG A 19 6.51 6.02 -26.50
N PHE A 20 7.07 5.39 -25.47
CA PHE A 20 6.68 4.04 -25.06
C PHE A 20 5.22 3.98 -24.60
N ALA A 21 4.77 4.97 -23.82
CA ALA A 21 3.38 5.05 -23.39
C ALA A 21 2.42 5.20 -24.58
N LEU A 22 2.78 6.02 -25.58
CA LEU A 22 1.99 6.22 -26.80
C LEU A 22 1.90 4.92 -27.61
N GLU A 23 3.02 4.28 -27.88
CA GLU A 23 3.09 3.02 -28.62
C GLU A 23 2.29 1.92 -27.93
N ALA A 24 2.45 1.80 -26.60
CA ALA A 24 1.67 0.85 -25.81
C ALA A 24 0.16 1.12 -25.88
N ALA A 25 -0.26 2.38 -25.93
CA ALA A 25 -1.67 2.74 -26.08
C ALA A 25 -2.22 2.30 -27.45
N GLU A 26 -1.47 2.47 -28.54
CA GLU A 26 -1.85 2.00 -29.88
C GLU A 26 -2.06 0.49 -29.90
N HIS A 27 -1.27 -0.24 -29.13
CA HIS A 27 -1.41 -1.69 -28.94
C HIS A 27 -2.39 -2.09 -27.81
N LYS A 28 -3.15 -1.15 -27.23
CA LYS A 28 -4.12 -1.38 -26.14
C LYS A 28 -3.50 -2.01 -24.91
N LEU A 29 -2.28 -1.62 -24.58
CA LEU A 29 -1.52 -2.14 -23.44
C LEU A 29 -1.48 -1.11 -22.32
N MET A 30 -1.68 -1.60 -21.10
CA MET A 30 -1.40 -0.86 -19.87
C MET A 30 0.09 -0.96 -19.53
N VAL A 31 0.64 0.10 -18.94
CA VAL A 31 2.07 0.23 -18.62
C VAL A 31 2.26 0.51 -17.16
N ILE A 32 3.23 -0.18 -16.57
CA ILE A 32 3.83 0.11 -15.27
C ILE A 32 5.31 0.43 -15.53
N TYR A 33 5.78 1.55 -14.98
CA TYR A 33 7.21 1.86 -14.98
C TYR A 33 7.81 1.53 -13.62
N HIS A 34 8.78 0.64 -13.58
CA HIS A 34 9.58 0.28 -12.42
C HIS A 34 11.00 0.83 -12.61
N ASN A 35 11.63 1.30 -11.53
CA ASN A 35 12.87 2.09 -11.59
C ASN A 35 12.82 3.28 -12.57
N PRO A 36 11.72 4.06 -12.64
CA PRO A 36 11.63 5.18 -13.56
C PRO A 36 12.17 6.46 -12.95
N GLN A 37 12.20 7.51 -13.78
CA GLN A 37 12.31 8.89 -13.32
C GLN A 37 11.17 9.28 -12.37
N LYS A 38 11.31 10.43 -11.69
CA LYS A 38 10.24 11.04 -10.89
C LYS A 38 8.97 11.26 -11.72
N PRO A 39 7.78 11.13 -11.13
CA PRO A 39 6.53 11.40 -11.84
C PRO A 39 6.46 12.87 -12.30
N THR A 40 6.28 13.06 -13.61
CA THR A 40 6.19 14.38 -14.26
C THR A 40 4.79 14.69 -14.78
N GLY A 41 3.77 13.94 -14.35
CA GLY A 41 2.40 14.09 -14.83
C GLY A 41 2.08 13.24 -16.08
N LEU A 42 2.97 12.34 -16.49
CA LEU A 42 2.81 11.47 -17.67
C LEU A 42 1.47 10.73 -17.67
N ARG A 43 1.01 10.25 -16.51
CA ARG A 43 -0.27 9.56 -16.34
C ARG A 43 -1.51 10.42 -16.67
N ARG A 44 -1.40 11.75 -16.58
CA ARG A 44 -2.49 12.66 -16.97
C ARG A 44 -2.63 12.78 -18.46
N THR A 45 -1.52 12.61 -19.18
CA THR A 45 -1.49 12.63 -20.64
C THR A 45 -1.80 11.24 -21.23
N PHE A 46 -1.27 10.20 -20.59
CA PHE A 46 -1.39 8.81 -21.05
C PHE A 46 -2.07 7.97 -19.97
N PRO A 47 -3.41 7.82 -20.03
CA PRO A 47 -4.18 7.09 -19.02
C PRO A 47 -3.87 5.59 -18.97
N ASN A 48 -3.23 5.02 -19.98
CA ASN A 48 -2.73 3.66 -19.98
C ASN A 48 -1.47 3.46 -19.12
N VAL A 49 -0.82 4.53 -18.65
CA VAL A 49 0.24 4.46 -17.62
C VAL A 49 -0.43 4.32 -16.26
N MET A 50 -0.41 3.11 -15.69
CA MET A 50 -1.11 2.76 -14.47
C MET A 50 -0.37 3.24 -13.22
N SER A 51 0.93 3.05 -13.16
CA SER A 51 1.77 3.47 -12.06
C SER A 51 3.21 3.70 -12.49
N MET A 52 3.93 4.45 -11.66
CA MET A 52 5.37 4.64 -11.76
C MET A 52 5.96 4.43 -10.38
N GLU A 53 6.96 3.58 -10.22
CA GLU A 53 7.55 3.29 -8.92
C GLU A 53 8.04 4.58 -8.26
N ALA A 54 9.16 5.12 -8.68
CA ALA A 54 9.77 6.37 -8.22
C ALA A 54 9.63 6.60 -6.70
N ILE A 55 9.83 5.53 -5.94
CA ILE A 55 9.83 5.47 -4.47
C ILE A 55 10.89 4.47 -4.02
N ARG A 56 11.24 4.56 -2.75
CA ARG A 56 11.99 3.51 -2.08
C ARG A 56 11.01 2.42 -1.63
N GLY A 57 10.89 1.35 -2.42
CA GLY A 57 10.03 0.20 -2.11
C GLY A 57 10.74 -0.87 -1.28
N LEU A 58 10.03 -1.94 -0.92
CA LEU A 58 10.56 -3.06 -0.10
C LEU A 58 11.84 -3.67 -0.67
N GLN A 59 11.97 -3.73 -1.99
CA GLN A 59 13.17 -4.27 -2.65
C GLN A 59 14.44 -3.43 -2.38
N CYS A 60 14.26 -2.16 -2.03
CA CYS A 60 15.32 -1.21 -1.74
C CYS A 60 15.49 -0.93 -0.24
N LYS A 61 15.09 -1.88 0.61
CA LYS A 61 15.10 -1.74 2.07
C LYS A 61 14.30 -0.52 2.53
N ALA A 62 13.04 -0.44 2.12
CA ALA A 62 12.12 0.55 2.67
C ALA A 62 12.01 0.33 4.18
N ASP A 63 12.06 1.41 4.94
CA ASP A 63 11.88 1.40 6.39
C ASP A 63 10.53 2.02 6.77
N ALA A 64 10.04 1.67 7.94
CA ALA A 64 8.74 2.11 8.42
C ALA A 64 8.62 3.64 8.50
N ASP A 65 9.71 4.34 8.81
CA ASP A 65 9.76 5.81 8.84
C ASP A 65 9.50 6.40 7.44
N ASN A 66 10.26 5.94 6.43
CA ASN A 66 10.03 6.34 5.04
C ASN A 66 8.58 6.01 4.59
N ASP A 67 8.07 4.85 4.99
CA ASP A 67 6.75 4.40 4.56
C ASP A 67 5.62 5.26 5.11
N THR A 68 5.79 5.88 6.29
CA THR A 68 4.81 6.84 6.83
C THR A 68 4.86 8.22 6.17
N ILE A 69 5.91 8.53 5.40
CA ILE A 69 6.05 9.79 4.65
C ILE A 69 5.36 9.70 3.28
N LEU A 70 5.47 8.56 2.62
CA LEU A 70 5.03 8.38 1.23
C LEU A 70 3.55 8.71 0.97
N PRO A 71 2.59 8.32 1.83
CA PRO A 71 1.17 8.60 1.60
C PRO A 71 0.84 10.10 1.54
N PHE A 72 1.60 10.92 2.28
CA PHE A 72 1.39 12.36 2.41
C PHE A 72 2.24 13.19 1.45
N THR A 73 3.11 12.56 0.69
CA THR A 73 4.05 13.23 -0.23
C THR A 73 3.99 12.62 -1.62
N ARG A 74 4.73 11.53 -1.84
CA ARG A 74 4.88 10.88 -3.15
C ARG A 74 3.54 10.44 -3.75
N MET A 75 2.62 9.91 -2.93
CA MET A 75 1.32 9.41 -3.41
C MET A 75 0.38 10.52 -3.86
N LEU A 76 0.62 11.78 -3.47
CA LEU A 76 -0.10 12.95 -3.99
C LEU A 76 0.21 13.20 -5.47
N GLY A 77 1.39 12.81 -5.93
CA GLY A 77 1.79 12.86 -7.34
C GLY A 77 1.20 11.76 -8.22
N GLY A 78 0.49 10.83 -7.63
CA GLY A 78 -0.15 9.70 -8.32
C GLY A 78 0.32 8.32 -7.82
N ASN A 79 -0.24 7.27 -8.42
CA ASN A 79 0.00 5.89 -8.04
C ASN A 79 1.48 5.51 -8.14
N ALA A 80 1.93 4.69 -7.20
CA ALA A 80 3.26 4.10 -7.21
C ALA A 80 3.20 2.57 -7.35
N ASP A 81 4.26 1.98 -7.86
CA ASP A 81 4.45 0.54 -7.92
C ASP A 81 5.32 0.10 -6.74
N TYR A 82 4.72 0.04 -5.55
CA TYR A 82 5.42 -0.28 -4.30
C TYR A 82 5.76 -1.76 -4.16
N THR A 83 5.01 -2.63 -4.82
CA THR A 83 5.18 -4.10 -4.77
C THR A 83 5.17 -4.67 -3.33
N PRO A 84 4.05 -4.56 -2.61
CA PRO A 84 3.96 -5.04 -1.24
C PRO A 84 3.97 -6.57 -1.14
N LEU A 85 4.14 -7.06 0.09
CA LEU A 85 4.19 -8.47 0.44
C LEU A 85 5.37 -9.19 -0.25
N CYS A 86 6.54 -9.08 0.36
CA CYS A 86 7.79 -9.64 -0.11
C CYS A 86 8.53 -10.32 1.05
N PHE A 87 7.83 -11.10 1.88
CA PHE A 87 8.39 -11.62 3.13
C PHE A 87 9.15 -12.94 2.98
N SER A 88 9.03 -13.66 1.87
CA SER A 88 9.85 -14.83 1.59
C SER A 88 11.25 -14.49 1.05
N VAL A 89 11.44 -13.27 0.55
CA VAL A 89 12.71 -12.83 0.00
C VAL A 89 13.58 -12.23 1.09
N PRO A 90 14.76 -12.78 1.40
CA PRO A 90 15.58 -12.36 2.54
C PRO A 90 15.89 -10.86 2.59
N ARG A 91 16.10 -10.23 1.45
CA ARG A 91 16.39 -8.78 1.39
C ARG A 91 15.20 -7.88 1.74
N CYS A 92 13.97 -8.40 1.66
CA CYS A 92 12.74 -7.65 1.96
C CYS A 92 12.31 -7.79 3.43
N LEU A 93 12.84 -8.80 4.15
CA LEU A 93 12.37 -9.24 5.46
C LEU A 93 12.83 -8.40 6.65
N ASN A 94 13.80 -7.53 6.48
CA ASN A 94 14.56 -7.05 7.64
C ASN A 94 14.14 -5.67 8.15
N GLU A 95 13.18 -5.03 7.52
CA GLU A 95 12.91 -3.61 7.78
C GLU A 95 11.50 -3.36 8.34
N VAL A 96 10.53 -4.19 7.97
CA VAL A 96 9.13 -4.04 8.41
C VAL A 96 8.46 -5.38 8.66
N SER A 97 7.45 -5.41 9.51
CA SER A 97 6.65 -6.61 9.82
C SER A 97 5.73 -7.03 8.67
N ILE A 98 5.19 -8.24 8.75
CA ILE A 98 4.17 -8.71 7.80
C ILE A 98 2.92 -7.81 7.86
N CYS A 99 2.47 -7.41 9.05
CA CYS A 99 1.30 -6.51 9.17
C CYS A 99 1.56 -5.14 8.56
N HIS A 100 2.77 -4.59 8.66
CA HIS A 100 3.15 -3.38 7.95
C HIS A 100 3.06 -3.57 6.42
N MET A 101 3.52 -4.71 5.90
CA MET A 101 3.37 -5.04 4.48
C MET A 101 1.91 -5.18 4.05
N LEU A 102 1.04 -5.78 4.89
CA LEU A 102 -0.40 -5.85 4.64
C LEU A 102 -1.03 -4.44 4.63
N ALA A 103 -0.66 -3.60 5.59
CA ALA A 103 -1.13 -2.23 5.68
C ALA A 103 -0.73 -1.40 4.45
N SER A 104 0.46 -1.64 3.87
CA SER A 104 0.91 -0.95 2.65
C SER A 104 -0.02 -1.17 1.46
N ALA A 105 -0.63 -2.35 1.37
CA ALA A 105 -1.59 -2.69 0.33
C ALA A 105 -2.90 -1.87 0.43
N ILE A 106 -3.21 -1.35 1.61
CA ILE A 106 -4.37 -0.50 1.87
C ILE A 106 -4.00 0.99 1.78
N ILE A 107 -2.90 1.39 2.39
CA ILE A 107 -2.49 2.80 2.50
C ILE A 107 -2.01 3.36 1.16
N TYR A 108 -1.21 2.59 0.43
CA TYR A 108 -0.65 3.06 -0.82
C TYR A 108 -1.64 3.03 -1.98
N ASN A 109 -1.49 4.00 -2.85
CA ASN A 109 -2.38 4.14 -3.99
C ASN A 109 -1.76 3.48 -5.21
N SER A 110 -2.42 2.45 -5.74
CA SER A 110 -2.03 1.81 -7.00
C SER A 110 -3.28 1.37 -7.75
N ALA A 111 -3.42 1.83 -8.99
CA ALA A 111 -4.50 1.40 -9.87
C ALA A 111 -4.25 0.00 -10.48
N PHE A 112 -3.01 -0.46 -10.39
CA PHE A 112 -2.61 -1.80 -10.80
C PHE A 112 -1.66 -2.35 -9.74
N PHE A 113 -2.21 -3.12 -8.82
CA PHE A 113 -1.52 -3.58 -7.63
C PHE A 113 -0.71 -4.85 -7.93
N THR A 114 0.60 -4.78 -7.75
CA THR A 114 1.49 -5.93 -7.96
C THR A 114 1.95 -6.47 -6.61
N VAL A 115 1.51 -7.67 -6.27
CA VAL A 115 2.00 -8.41 -5.10
C VAL A 115 3.30 -9.11 -5.47
N SER A 116 4.34 -8.96 -4.64
CA SER A 116 5.66 -9.55 -4.91
C SER A 116 5.84 -10.95 -4.34
N GLU A 117 4.93 -11.42 -3.51
CA GLU A 117 5.03 -12.72 -2.88
C GLU A 117 4.48 -13.83 -3.78
N ASP A 118 5.03 -15.03 -3.66
CA ASP A 118 4.52 -16.21 -4.33
C ASP A 118 3.12 -16.59 -3.82
N PRO A 119 2.14 -16.84 -4.70
CA PRO A 119 0.78 -17.22 -4.30
C PRO A 119 0.71 -18.47 -3.40
N SER A 120 1.63 -19.42 -3.56
CA SER A 120 1.69 -20.62 -2.72
C SER A 120 2.09 -20.28 -1.28
N ILE A 121 2.99 -19.30 -1.12
CA ILE A 121 3.44 -18.81 0.18
C ILE A 121 2.33 -18.00 0.86
N LEU A 122 1.64 -17.11 0.13
CA LEU A 122 0.47 -16.39 0.65
C LEU A 122 -0.59 -17.36 1.17
N LYS A 123 -0.87 -18.42 0.42
CA LYS A 123 -1.82 -19.46 0.82
C LYS A 123 -1.35 -20.25 2.05
N ALA A 124 -0.07 -20.59 2.12
CA ALA A 124 0.50 -21.29 3.28
C ALA A 124 0.41 -20.46 4.57
N HIS A 125 0.45 -19.14 4.47
CA HIS A 125 0.25 -18.21 5.58
C HIS A 125 -1.22 -17.81 5.79
N GLY A 126 -2.18 -18.31 4.99
CA GLY A 126 -3.60 -17.96 5.07
C GLY A 126 -3.89 -16.50 4.66
N LEU A 127 -2.98 -15.86 3.93
CA LEU A 127 -3.09 -14.46 3.49
C LEU A 127 -3.77 -14.30 2.13
N ASP A 128 -4.03 -15.39 1.43
CA ASP A 128 -4.80 -15.41 0.18
C ASP A 128 -6.21 -14.83 0.38
N SER A 129 -6.83 -15.10 1.52
CA SER A 129 -8.14 -14.55 1.89
C SER A 129 -8.13 -13.04 2.15
N PHE A 130 -6.99 -12.47 2.51
CA PHE A 130 -6.80 -11.02 2.64
C PHE A 130 -6.51 -10.38 1.28
N VAL A 131 -5.59 -10.96 0.50
CA VAL A 131 -5.10 -10.36 -0.75
C VAL A 131 -6.13 -10.43 -1.88
N SER A 132 -6.82 -11.57 -2.03
CA SER A 132 -7.73 -11.78 -3.16
C SER A 132 -8.88 -10.77 -3.25
N PRO A 133 -9.51 -10.32 -2.15
CA PRO A 133 -10.60 -9.34 -2.22
C PRO A 133 -10.12 -7.89 -2.22
N LEU A 134 -8.80 -7.61 -2.14
CA LEU A 134 -8.31 -6.24 -2.08
C LEU A 134 -8.71 -5.45 -3.33
N PRO A 135 -9.38 -4.31 -3.16
CA PRO A 135 -9.77 -3.48 -4.28
C PRO A 135 -8.58 -2.64 -4.77
N VAL A 136 -8.60 -2.29 -6.05
CA VAL A 136 -7.68 -1.30 -6.64
C VAL A 136 -8.33 0.07 -6.81
N ILE A 137 -9.64 0.16 -6.58
CA ILE A 137 -10.42 1.40 -6.65
C ILE A 137 -11.10 1.62 -5.29
N TRP A 138 -10.91 2.81 -4.76
CA TRP A 138 -11.46 3.23 -3.49
C TRP A 138 -12.56 4.28 -3.70
N ASN A 139 -13.74 4.08 -3.09
CA ASN A 139 -14.83 5.04 -3.14
C ASN A 139 -14.63 6.19 -2.15
N GLU A 140 -14.02 5.88 -1.00
CA GLU A 140 -13.72 6.86 0.05
C GLU A 140 -12.33 6.61 0.64
N THR A 141 -11.70 7.68 1.10
CA THR A 141 -10.44 7.63 1.85
C THR A 141 -10.48 8.68 2.95
N HIS A 142 -10.30 8.24 4.18
CA HIS A 142 -10.18 9.08 5.35
C HIS A 142 -8.78 8.91 5.95
N VAL A 143 -8.10 10.02 6.18
CA VAL A 143 -6.91 10.07 7.02
C VAL A 143 -7.41 10.37 8.43
N LEU A 144 -7.21 9.43 9.35
CA LEU A 144 -7.78 9.53 10.69
C LEU A 144 -6.92 10.40 11.61
N PRO A 145 -7.55 10.98 12.66
CA PRO A 145 -6.84 11.74 13.68
C PRO A 145 -5.69 10.93 14.31
N GLY A 146 -4.60 11.59 14.64
CA GLY A 146 -3.37 10.97 15.13
C GLY A 146 -2.34 10.73 14.02
N SER A 147 -2.74 10.78 12.75
CA SER A 147 -1.78 10.70 11.64
C SER A 147 -0.80 11.87 11.69
N LYS A 148 0.50 11.55 11.57
CA LYS A 148 1.60 12.51 11.56
C LYS A 148 2.71 12.01 10.65
N ILE A 149 3.05 12.81 9.65
CA ILE A 149 4.06 12.46 8.63
C ILE A 149 5.37 12.06 9.30
N GLY A 150 5.93 10.91 8.91
CA GLY A 150 7.17 10.37 9.45
C GLY A 150 7.00 9.64 10.79
N GLU A 151 5.79 9.64 11.39
CA GLU A 151 5.57 8.98 12.67
C GLU A 151 4.42 7.98 12.64
N LEU A 152 3.30 8.36 12.03
CA LEU A 152 2.08 7.55 12.05
C LEU A 152 1.20 7.87 10.84
N ALA A 153 0.75 6.84 10.13
CA ALA A 153 -0.22 7.00 9.06
C ALA A 153 -1.41 6.07 9.32
N ILE A 154 -2.60 6.66 9.50
CA ILE A 154 -3.84 5.94 9.82
C ILE A 154 -4.84 6.23 8.73
N PHE A 155 -5.21 5.21 7.96
CA PHE A 155 -6.12 5.34 6.82
C PHE A 155 -7.31 4.40 6.97
N ALA A 156 -8.51 4.96 6.80
CA ALA A 156 -9.73 4.17 6.59
C ALA A 156 -10.19 4.37 5.14
N ARG A 157 -10.35 3.29 4.41
CA ARG A 157 -10.74 3.29 3.00
C ARG A 157 -11.93 2.39 2.77
N ARG A 158 -12.84 2.81 1.88
CA ARG A 158 -14.01 2.03 1.53
C ARG A 158 -14.00 1.67 0.04
N SER A 159 -14.35 0.42 -0.21
CA SER A 159 -14.72 -0.04 -1.55
C SER A 159 -16.04 -0.79 -1.45
N ALA A 160 -17.04 -0.36 -2.21
CA ALA A 160 -18.43 -0.80 -2.07
C ALA A 160 -18.89 -0.72 -0.60
N ASP A 161 -19.28 -1.84 0.01
CA ASP A 161 -19.74 -1.92 1.41
C ASP A 161 -18.66 -2.35 2.41
N THR A 162 -17.42 -2.55 1.94
CA THR A 162 -16.32 -3.01 2.77
C THR A 162 -15.38 -1.87 3.13
N TRP A 163 -15.06 -1.76 4.41
CA TRP A 163 -14.06 -0.85 4.94
C TRP A 163 -12.75 -1.57 5.22
N TYR A 164 -11.67 -0.87 4.97
CA TYR A 164 -10.31 -1.28 5.23
C TYR A 164 -9.64 -0.21 6.08
N LEU A 165 -9.18 -0.59 7.26
CA LEU A 165 -8.43 0.27 8.17
C LEU A 165 -6.99 -0.21 8.22
N ALA A 166 -6.04 0.70 8.06
CA ALA A 166 -4.63 0.38 8.11
C ALA A 166 -3.82 1.44 8.86
N VAL A 167 -2.83 0.98 9.58
CA VAL A 167 -1.95 1.82 10.40
C VAL A 167 -0.50 1.50 10.06
N PHE A 168 0.27 2.54 9.76
CA PHE A 168 1.72 2.49 9.76
C PHE A 168 2.26 3.16 11.02
N ASN A 169 3.11 2.49 11.76
CA ASN A 169 3.93 3.07 12.80
C ASN A 169 5.37 3.23 12.28
N GLY A 170 5.80 4.45 12.04
CA GLY A 170 7.14 4.79 11.57
C GLY A 170 8.16 5.00 12.68
N SER A 171 7.72 5.03 13.95
CA SER A 171 8.64 5.24 15.08
C SER A 171 9.26 3.93 15.55
N GLN A 172 10.39 4.04 16.22
CA GLN A 172 10.96 2.93 16.97
C GLN A 172 10.10 2.66 18.21
N GLY A 173 9.63 1.43 18.37
CA GLY A 173 8.86 0.97 19.53
C GLY A 173 7.34 1.01 19.36
N GLU A 174 6.67 0.46 20.35
CA GLU A 174 5.21 0.33 20.40
C GLU A 174 4.52 1.68 20.55
N LYS A 175 3.34 1.82 19.94
CA LYS A 175 2.44 2.95 20.16
C LYS A 175 1.06 2.44 20.51
N ASN A 176 0.54 2.87 21.63
CA ASN A 176 -0.87 2.67 21.98
C ASN A 176 -1.71 3.74 21.26
N ILE A 177 -2.59 3.32 20.38
CA ILE A 177 -3.42 4.18 19.56
C ILE A 177 -4.88 3.84 19.80
N ASN A 178 -5.68 4.83 20.19
CA ASN A 178 -7.13 4.69 20.21
C ASN A 178 -7.68 5.06 18.82
N LEU A 179 -8.22 4.09 18.11
CA LEU A 179 -8.79 4.25 16.77
C LEU A 179 -10.30 4.39 16.83
N PRO A 180 -10.87 5.57 16.55
CA PRO A 180 -12.31 5.73 16.48
C PRO A 180 -12.85 5.14 15.18
N PHE A 181 -14.00 4.46 15.25
CA PHE A 181 -14.71 3.94 14.08
C PHE A 181 -15.83 4.85 13.58
N SER A 182 -15.74 6.15 13.88
CA SER A 182 -16.76 7.14 13.51
C SER A 182 -16.98 7.30 12.00
N PHE A 183 -16.10 6.77 11.16
CA PHE A 183 -16.28 6.68 9.71
C PHE A 183 -17.28 5.59 9.30
N LEU A 184 -17.60 4.65 10.17
CA LEU A 184 -18.61 3.62 9.94
C LEU A 184 -20.02 4.22 10.07
N SER A 185 -20.98 3.69 9.30
CA SER A 185 -22.38 4.13 9.39
C SER A 185 -22.95 3.84 10.77
N GLY A 186 -23.54 4.85 11.41
CA GLY A 186 -24.09 4.77 12.74
C GLY A 186 -25.15 3.65 12.88
N GLY A 187 -25.10 2.90 13.97
CA GLY A 187 -26.05 1.84 14.30
C GLY A 187 -25.89 0.52 13.52
N LYS A 188 -25.06 0.48 12.50
CA LYS A 188 -24.75 -0.77 11.77
C LYS A 188 -23.62 -1.52 12.48
N LYS A 189 -23.77 -2.84 12.60
CA LYS A 189 -22.71 -3.72 13.07
C LYS A 189 -21.88 -4.21 11.89
N TYR A 190 -20.58 -4.26 12.10
CA TYR A 190 -19.61 -4.75 11.12
C TYR A 190 -18.82 -5.91 11.73
N GLU A 191 -18.68 -6.98 10.99
CA GLU A 191 -17.71 -8.04 11.30
C GLU A 191 -16.37 -7.60 10.68
N ALA A 192 -15.31 -7.63 11.48
CA ALA A 192 -13.97 -7.23 11.05
C ALA A 192 -12.94 -8.31 11.41
N GLU A 193 -11.91 -8.40 10.59
CA GLU A 193 -10.71 -9.17 10.88
C GLU A 193 -9.57 -8.21 11.19
N LEU A 194 -9.00 -8.36 12.38
CA LEU A 194 -7.87 -7.59 12.85
C LEU A 194 -6.59 -8.41 12.66
N TYR A 195 -5.60 -7.83 12.01
CA TYR A 195 -4.24 -8.36 11.85
C TYR A 195 -3.30 -7.48 12.67
N THR A 196 -2.55 -8.07 13.59
CA THR A 196 -1.55 -7.37 14.41
C THR A 196 -0.23 -8.13 14.40
N ASP A 197 0.86 -7.43 14.62
CA ASP A 197 2.17 -8.04 14.72
C ASP A 197 2.23 -9.04 15.88
N ASP A 198 3.00 -10.09 15.70
CA ASP A 198 3.40 -10.96 16.80
C ASP A 198 4.73 -10.42 17.36
N LEU A 199 4.68 -9.85 18.55
CA LEU A 199 5.87 -9.26 19.19
C LEU A 199 6.92 -10.32 19.58
N ALA A 200 6.55 -11.60 19.62
CA ALA A 200 7.47 -12.70 19.91
C ALA A 200 8.14 -13.26 18.64
N ASP A 201 7.51 -13.10 17.49
CA ASP A 201 8.03 -13.53 16.18
C ASP A 201 7.88 -12.41 15.15
N GLN A 202 8.97 -11.79 14.77
CA GLN A 202 9.00 -10.73 13.75
C GLN A 202 8.39 -11.14 12.40
N ARG A 203 8.27 -12.44 12.13
CA ARG A 203 7.65 -13.01 10.93
C ARG A 203 6.24 -13.54 11.17
N GLY A 204 5.76 -13.43 12.40
CA GLY A 204 4.43 -13.82 12.82
C GLY A 204 3.43 -12.68 12.75
N PHE A 205 2.17 -13.04 12.76
CA PHE A 205 1.08 -12.11 12.96
C PHE A 205 -0.09 -12.82 13.65
N ASN A 206 -0.87 -12.05 14.39
CA ASN A 206 -2.10 -12.50 15.00
C ASN A 206 -3.28 -12.12 14.11
N ARG A 207 -4.31 -12.98 14.05
CA ARG A 207 -5.55 -12.73 13.33
C ARG A 207 -6.74 -12.99 14.25
N VAL A 208 -7.56 -11.97 14.46
CA VAL A 208 -8.73 -12.05 15.36
C VAL A 208 -9.97 -11.50 14.66
N LYS A 209 -11.12 -12.18 14.85
CA LYS A 209 -12.41 -11.65 14.40
C LYS A 209 -13.04 -10.83 15.51
N ILE A 210 -13.51 -9.64 15.18
CA ILE A 210 -14.17 -8.71 16.09
C ILE A 210 -15.47 -8.20 15.47
N CYS A 211 -16.37 -7.70 16.33
CA CYS A 211 -17.59 -7.02 15.88
C CYS A 211 -17.53 -5.58 16.37
N VAL A 212 -17.73 -4.62 15.48
CA VAL A 212 -17.62 -3.19 15.78
C VAL A 212 -18.80 -2.39 15.22
N THR A 213 -19.04 -1.21 15.76
CA THR A 213 -19.99 -0.20 15.27
C THR A 213 -19.33 1.15 15.12
N GLY A 214 -19.97 2.10 14.47
CA GLY A 214 -19.46 3.48 14.37
C GLY A 214 -19.38 4.24 15.71
N ALA A 215 -19.93 3.70 16.80
CA ALA A 215 -19.81 4.27 18.16
C ALA A 215 -18.61 3.71 18.93
N ASP A 216 -17.97 2.67 18.42
CA ASP A 216 -16.86 2.00 19.09
C ASP A 216 -15.52 2.66 18.75
N SER A 217 -14.51 2.27 19.50
CA SER A 217 -13.10 2.49 19.20
C SER A 217 -12.30 1.25 19.55
N ALA A 218 -11.13 1.08 18.99
CA ALA A 218 -10.20 0.04 19.36
C ALA A 218 -8.88 0.64 19.85
N ASP A 219 -8.38 0.12 20.97
CA ASP A 219 -7.01 0.36 21.40
C ASP A 219 -6.10 -0.67 20.72
N ILE A 220 -5.15 -0.17 19.95
CA ILE A 220 -4.15 -0.96 19.24
C ILE A 220 -2.78 -0.59 19.80
N ALA A 221 -2.02 -1.61 20.20
CA ALA A 221 -0.64 -1.48 20.67
C ALA A 221 0.35 -1.71 19.52
#